data_7400af26cf3647545f2bba91d608be63
#
_entry.id   7400af26cf3647545f2bba91d608be63
#
_cell.length_a   1.000
_cell.length_b   1.000
_cell.length_c   1.000
_cell.angle_alpha   90.00
_cell.angle_beta   90.00
_cell.angle_gamma   90.00
#
_symmetry.space_group_name_H-M   'P 1'
#
loop_
_entity.id
_entity.type
_entity.pdbx_description
1 polymer ?
#
loop_
_entity_poly.entity_id
_entity_poly.type
_entity_poly.pdbx_seq_one_letter_code
_entity_poly.pdbx_strand_id
1 'polypeptide(L)'
;MKRDGCAKTLTLQNKPKTSTLKMKKLLLSLMAFLMLSASIAAYGKSNGDDWNRVNERLWYDSPASCWLEALPLGNSRMGAMVFGGTDTEEIQLNEETFWSGGPHDNNSHTSLQYLTEVRGLIFDGKEKEAENLINKEFVKGPHGMRYLTVGSLNLQFGHKDVKEYVRDLDLQTATSAVSYICNGVKYTRQVIASLPDGIVAVHLKASKKGALSFVLTHKCQLPMEVKTDGSRMVATIQGADHEGVKAALTAQCLTDVKTDGRVTADGKSIKVEGASEATMYVSAATNFVKYDDVSGDASRKNIEYVSNAEKMNFATLLKRHVSMYRNQYDRVKLHLPSNENSKLTTMQRLDKFYGSNDMGMVALLFNYGRYLLISSSQKGGQPANLQGVWNDKMYAPWDSKYTININAEMNYWPAEVCNLSETAEPLFSMIRDLSETGAKTAWTMYGCRGWVAHHN
;
A
#
# COMPACT_ATOMS: atom_id res chain seq x y z
N MET A 1 25.57 -69.92 38.99
CA MET A 1 25.74 -70.79 37.80
C MET A 1 26.05 -69.94 36.59
N LYS A 2 27.33 -69.98 36.21
CA LYS A 2 27.92 -70.27 34.92
C LYS A 2 27.25 -69.46 33.74
N ARG A 3 27.93 -68.78 32.84
CA ARG A 3 29.35 -68.66 32.36
C ARG A 3 29.40 -67.46 31.38
N ASP A 4 30.43 -66.64 31.50
CA ASP A 4 31.54 -66.36 30.60
C ASP A 4 31.21 -66.13 29.11
N GLY A 5 31.76 -65.07 28.59
CA GLY A 5 31.95 -64.85 27.14
C GLY A 5 32.47 -63.42 26.79
N CYS A 6 33.80 -63.31 26.87
CA CYS A 6 34.61 -62.16 26.49
C CYS A 6 34.58 -61.93 24.98
N ALA A 7 34.45 -60.71 24.53
CA ALA A 7 35.02 -60.28 23.27
C ALA A 7 35.29 -58.74 23.25
N LYS A 8 36.58 -58.42 23.23
CA LYS A 8 37.12 -57.08 22.96
C LYS A 8 36.81 -56.67 21.54
N THR A 9 36.29 -55.50 21.35
CA THR A 9 36.32 -54.88 20.01
C THR A 9 36.78 -53.42 20.14
N LEU A 10 37.77 -53.10 19.28
CA LEU A 10 38.48 -51.85 19.21
C LEU A 10 37.58 -50.64 18.90
N THR A 11 37.78 -49.60 19.66
CA THR A 11 37.28 -48.25 19.35
C THR A 11 38.12 -47.60 18.26
N LEU A 12 37.56 -47.48 17.08
CA LEU A 12 38.06 -46.56 16.07
C LEU A 12 37.36 -45.19 16.21
N GLN A 13 38.11 -44.25 16.73
CA GLN A 13 37.71 -42.82 16.71
C GLN A 13 37.73 -42.31 15.29
N ASN A 14 36.56 -42.10 14.69
CA ASN A 14 36.45 -41.35 13.48
C ASN A 14 36.10 -39.86 13.81
N LYS A 15 37.07 -38.97 13.71
CA LYS A 15 36.86 -37.51 13.68
C LYS A 15 36.11 -37.17 12.42
N PRO A 16 34.98 -36.47 12.46
CA PRO A 16 34.33 -35.97 11.25
C PRO A 16 35.15 -34.86 10.62
N LYS A 17 35.46 -35.02 9.35
CA LYS A 17 36.24 -34.08 8.54
C LYS A 17 35.49 -32.74 8.38
N THR A 18 36.03 -31.68 8.96
CA THR A 18 35.57 -30.31 8.89
C THR A 18 35.42 -29.74 7.44
N SER A 19 35.96 -30.45 6.45
CA SER A 19 35.85 -30.07 5.01
C SER A 19 34.48 -30.33 4.40
N THR A 20 33.79 -31.43 4.84
CA THR A 20 32.48 -31.82 4.26
C THR A 20 31.34 -30.88 4.71
N LEU A 21 31.44 -30.31 5.90
CA LEU A 21 30.45 -29.36 6.41
C LEU A 21 30.58 -27.97 5.76
N LYS A 22 31.82 -27.53 5.48
CA LYS A 22 32.09 -26.31 4.71
C LYS A 22 31.63 -26.43 3.26
N MET A 23 31.83 -27.58 2.62
CA MET A 23 31.41 -27.85 1.26
C MET A 23 29.88 -27.94 1.15
N LYS A 24 29.17 -28.55 2.12
CA LYS A 24 27.70 -28.56 2.16
C LYS A 24 27.10 -27.15 2.37
N LYS A 25 27.71 -26.32 3.23
CA LYS A 25 27.30 -24.92 3.40
C LYS A 25 27.57 -24.08 2.14
N LEU A 26 28.67 -24.31 1.44
CA LEU A 26 29.00 -23.66 0.17
C LEU A 26 28.03 -24.08 -0.95
N LEU A 27 27.70 -25.39 -1.05
CA LEU A 27 26.71 -25.89 -2.02
C LEU A 27 25.29 -25.37 -1.72
N LEU A 28 24.88 -25.33 -0.46
CA LEU A 28 23.57 -24.72 -0.07
C LEU A 28 23.53 -23.22 -0.36
N SER A 29 24.63 -22.50 -0.14
CA SER A 29 24.75 -21.10 -0.50
C SER A 29 24.76 -20.88 -2.03
N LEU A 30 25.43 -21.74 -2.79
CA LEU A 30 25.41 -21.71 -4.25
C LEU A 30 24.04 -22.09 -4.83
N MET A 31 23.35 -23.07 -4.25
CA MET A 31 21.97 -23.41 -4.66
C MET A 31 20.97 -22.30 -4.32
N ALA A 32 21.10 -21.65 -3.17
CA ALA A 32 20.30 -20.48 -2.82
C ALA A 32 20.60 -19.28 -3.75
N PHE A 33 21.86 -19.08 -4.13
CA PHE A 33 22.26 -18.06 -5.10
C PHE A 33 21.80 -18.38 -6.53
N LEU A 34 21.83 -19.66 -6.93
CA LEU A 34 21.29 -20.13 -8.21
C LEU A 34 19.74 -20.06 -8.25
N MET A 35 19.03 -20.31 -7.15
CA MET A 35 17.58 -20.13 -7.09
C MET A 35 17.19 -18.65 -7.07
N LEU A 36 17.99 -17.79 -6.44
CA LEU A 36 17.78 -16.35 -6.46
C LEU A 36 18.12 -15.74 -7.83
N SER A 37 19.19 -16.22 -8.49
CA SER A 37 19.55 -15.81 -9.85
C SER A 37 18.61 -16.40 -10.91
N ALA A 38 18.01 -17.57 -10.68
CA ALA A 38 16.99 -18.15 -11.54
C ALA A 38 15.66 -17.36 -11.45
N SER A 39 15.27 -16.85 -10.28
CA SER A 39 14.13 -15.95 -10.16
C SER A 39 14.38 -14.57 -10.79
N ILE A 40 15.63 -14.09 -10.81
CA ILE A 40 16.00 -12.83 -11.48
C ILE A 40 16.24 -13.06 -12.99
N ALA A 41 16.75 -14.21 -13.40
CA ALA A 41 16.96 -14.58 -14.82
C ALA A 41 15.64 -15.01 -15.51
N ALA A 42 14.64 -15.48 -14.77
CA ALA A 42 13.30 -15.76 -15.29
C ALA A 42 12.55 -14.48 -15.71
N TYR A 43 12.97 -13.30 -15.22
CA TYR A 43 12.48 -12.01 -15.69
C TYR A 43 12.90 -11.65 -17.12
N GLY A 44 13.88 -12.36 -17.71
CA GLY A 44 14.42 -12.08 -19.04
C GLY A 44 14.01 -13.05 -20.16
N LYS A 45 13.30 -14.14 -19.85
CA LYS A 45 12.76 -15.09 -20.82
C LYS A 45 11.40 -15.58 -20.36
N SER A 46 10.33 -14.86 -20.67
CA SER A 46 8.99 -15.45 -20.63
C SER A 46 8.90 -16.42 -21.80
N ASN A 47 9.14 -17.69 -21.57
CA ASN A 47 8.59 -18.72 -22.43
C ASN A 47 7.06 -18.63 -22.31
N GLY A 48 6.37 -18.45 -23.44
CA GLY A 48 4.99 -18.06 -23.58
C GLY A 48 3.90 -19.05 -23.12
N ASP A 49 4.14 -19.89 -22.13
CA ASP A 49 3.21 -20.97 -21.79
C ASP A 49 2.85 -21.09 -20.29
N ASP A 50 3.18 -20.09 -19.46
CA ASP A 50 2.69 -20.09 -18.07
C ASP A 50 1.36 -19.32 -17.97
N TRP A 51 0.28 -19.95 -18.43
CA TRP A 51 -1.10 -19.45 -18.38
C TRP A 51 -1.53 -19.04 -16.95
N ASN A 52 -0.88 -19.58 -15.92
CA ASN A 52 -1.13 -19.24 -14.53
C ASN A 52 -0.71 -17.81 -14.21
N ARG A 53 0.40 -17.34 -14.77
CA ARG A 53 0.88 -15.97 -14.54
C ARG A 53 0.03 -14.90 -15.21
N VAL A 54 -0.63 -15.23 -16.30
CA VAL A 54 -1.46 -14.28 -17.08
C VAL A 54 -2.69 -13.82 -16.30
N ASN A 55 -3.25 -14.68 -15.43
CA ASN A 55 -4.40 -14.39 -14.60
C ASN A 55 -4.04 -13.66 -13.29
N GLU A 56 -2.75 -13.41 -13.06
CA GLU A 56 -2.23 -12.86 -11.81
C GLU A 56 -1.18 -11.77 -12.03
N ARG A 57 -1.13 -11.18 -13.24
CA ARG A 57 -0.16 -10.15 -13.59
C ARG A 57 -0.78 -9.04 -14.42
N LEU A 58 -0.68 -7.79 -13.94
CA LEU A 58 -0.88 -6.61 -14.78
C LEU A 58 0.46 -6.20 -15.34
N TRP A 59 0.57 -5.97 -16.66
CA TRP A 59 1.82 -5.53 -17.27
C TRP A 59 1.63 -4.54 -18.42
N TYR A 60 2.65 -3.71 -18.64
CA TYR A 60 2.64 -2.60 -19.57
C TYR A 60 4.03 -2.44 -20.20
N ASP A 61 4.08 -1.92 -21.41
CA ASP A 61 5.28 -1.66 -22.20
C ASP A 61 5.69 -0.18 -22.22
N SER A 62 5.04 0.63 -21.42
CA SER A 62 5.30 2.07 -21.26
C SER A 62 5.08 2.53 -19.83
N PRO A 63 5.73 3.63 -19.38
CA PRO A 63 5.42 4.29 -18.11
C PRO A 63 3.95 4.73 -18.06
N ALA A 64 3.42 4.87 -16.83
CA ALA A 64 2.13 5.51 -16.61
C ALA A 64 2.18 6.99 -16.98
N SER A 65 1.19 7.46 -17.72
CA SER A 65 1.03 8.87 -18.09
C SER A 65 0.20 9.66 -17.08
N CYS A 66 -0.60 8.95 -16.29
CA CYS A 66 -1.45 9.51 -15.25
C CYS A 66 -1.62 8.56 -14.08
N TRP A 67 -2.19 9.05 -12.98
CA TRP A 67 -2.39 8.28 -11.75
C TRP A 67 -3.21 6.99 -11.96
N LEU A 68 -4.22 7.01 -12.84
CA LEU A 68 -5.07 5.84 -13.12
C LEU A 68 -4.32 4.69 -13.81
N GLU A 69 -3.18 4.97 -14.42
CA GLU A 69 -2.33 3.97 -15.07
C GLU A 69 -1.22 3.47 -14.14
N ALA A 70 -0.96 4.17 -13.03
CA ALA A 70 0.05 3.79 -12.06
C ALA A 70 -0.34 2.49 -11.33
N LEU A 71 0.66 1.75 -10.85
CA LEU A 71 0.45 0.46 -10.20
C LEU A 71 0.27 0.64 -8.68
N PRO A 72 -0.89 0.26 -8.12
CA PRO A 72 -1.14 0.40 -6.69
C PRO A 72 -0.42 -0.66 -5.88
N LEU A 73 0.25 -0.25 -4.81
CA LEU A 73 0.79 -1.11 -3.75
C LEU A 73 0.23 -0.64 -2.41
N GLY A 74 0.02 -1.57 -1.47
CA GLY A 74 -0.48 -1.21 -0.15
C GLY A 74 -0.17 -2.24 0.92
N ASN A 75 -0.06 -1.76 2.15
CA ASN A 75 0.07 -2.59 3.36
C ASN A 75 -0.96 -2.22 4.43
N SER A 76 -2.15 -1.76 4.01
CA SER A 76 -3.21 -1.15 4.82
C SER A 76 -2.85 0.25 5.32
N ARG A 77 -1.74 0.39 6.05
CA ARG A 77 -1.30 1.65 6.64
C ARG A 77 -0.82 2.67 5.61
N MET A 78 -0.08 2.21 4.59
CA MET A 78 0.43 3.02 3.51
C MET A 78 -0.03 2.51 2.16
N GLY A 79 -0.39 3.44 1.28
CA GLY A 79 -0.55 3.22 -0.14
C GLY A 79 0.60 3.83 -0.94
N ALA A 80 0.96 3.20 -2.05
CA ALA A 80 1.91 3.72 -3.01
C ALA A 80 1.41 3.47 -4.43
N MET A 81 1.48 4.50 -5.29
CA MET A 81 1.18 4.39 -6.72
C MET A 81 2.47 4.55 -7.51
N VAL A 82 2.89 3.50 -8.22
CA VAL A 82 4.17 3.43 -8.94
C VAL A 82 3.95 3.72 -10.41
N PHE A 83 4.53 4.81 -10.92
CA PHE A 83 4.34 5.24 -12.31
C PHE A 83 5.25 4.52 -13.31
N GLY A 84 6.43 4.11 -12.89
CA GLY A 84 7.38 3.40 -13.75
C GLY A 84 8.19 4.32 -14.66
N GLY A 85 8.35 5.58 -14.34
CA GLY A 85 9.10 6.56 -15.13
C GLY A 85 10.58 6.22 -15.27
N THR A 86 11.21 6.60 -16.38
CA THR A 86 12.63 6.34 -16.67
C THR A 86 13.49 7.58 -16.59
N ASP A 87 13.00 8.73 -17.05
CA ASP A 87 13.64 10.04 -16.83
C ASP A 87 13.43 10.48 -15.37
N THR A 88 12.18 10.47 -14.95
CA THR A 88 11.78 10.71 -13.56
C THR A 88 10.77 9.64 -13.15
N GLU A 89 11.05 8.91 -12.08
CA GLU A 89 10.07 8.07 -11.41
C GLU A 89 9.27 8.89 -10.42
N GLU A 90 7.97 8.65 -10.38
CA GLU A 90 7.09 9.11 -9.32
C GLU A 90 6.53 7.92 -8.55
N ILE A 91 6.60 7.99 -7.22
CA ILE A 91 5.92 7.07 -6.31
C ILE A 91 5.05 7.94 -5.41
N GLN A 92 3.77 8.04 -5.76
CA GLN A 92 2.79 8.80 -4.97
C GLN A 92 2.39 7.99 -3.73
N LEU A 93 2.28 8.64 -2.58
CA LEU A 93 2.12 8.01 -1.27
C LEU A 93 0.86 8.49 -0.55
N ASN A 94 0.25 7.58 0.18
CA ASN A 94 -0.80 7.85 1.16
C ASN A 94 -0.47 7.19 2.49
N GLU A 95 -1.09 7.72 3.55
CA GLU A 95 -1.10 7.14 4.89
C GLU A 95 -2.56 7.16 5.41
N GLU A 96 -3.04 6.05 5.95
CA GLU A 96 -4.46 5.77 6.21
C GLU A 96 -5.15 6.76 7.16
N THR A 97 -4.38 7.44 8.02
CA THR A 97 -4.92 8.37 9.04
C THR A 97 -4.77 9.85 8.67
N PHE A 98 -4.28 10.17 7.45
CA PHE A 98 -4.07 11.57 7.06
C PHE A 98 -5.33 12.16 6.43
N TRP A 99 -6.11 12.85 7.26
CA TRP A 99 -7.36 13.50 6.90
C TRP A 99 -7.29 15.01 7.16
N SER A 100 -8.13 15.80 6.48
CA SER A 100 -8.30 17.23 6.77
C SER A 100 -9.00 17.47 8.10
N GLY A 101 -9.01 18.71 8.58
CA GLY A 101 -9.65 19.09 9.83
C GLY A 101 -9.06 18.37 11.04
N GLY A 102 -9.90 17.96 11.96
CA GLY A 102 -9.53 17.30 13.22
C GLY A 102 -10.76 16.84 14.00
N PRO A 103 -10.58 16.34 15.22
CA PRO A 103 -11.71 15.99 16.09
C PRO A 103 -12.67 17.16 16.25
N HIS A 104 -13.96 16.90 16.06
CA HIS A 104 -15.01 17.92 16.15
C HIS A 104 -16.35 17.30 16.53
N ASP A 105 -17.32 18.14 16.93
CA ASP A 105 -18.71 17.75 17.15
C ASP A 105 -19.57 18.33 16.03
N ASN A 106 -20.18 17.46 15.22
CA ASN A 106 -21.09 17.81 14.13
C ASN A 106 -22.56 17.59 14.47
N ASN A 107 -22.89 17.26 15.73
CA ASN A 107 -24.28 17.11 16.17
C ASN A 107 -24.99 18.45 16.19
N SER A 108 -26.21 18.49 15.64
CA SER A 108 -27.09 19.64 15.85
C SER A 108 -27.72 19.59 17.25
N HIS A 109 -27.42 20.58 18.06
CA HIS A 109 -28.02 20.72 19.41
C HIS A 109 -29.41 21.36 19.39
N THR A 110 -29.93 21.75 18.20
CA THR A 110 -31.28 22.34 18.05
C THR A 110 -32.27 21.39 17.39
N SER A 111 -31.78 20.33 16.71
CA SER A 111 -32.62 19.44 15.88
C SER A 111 -33.75 18.75 16.64
N LEU A 112 -33.51 18.33 17.91
CA LEU A 112 -34.50 17.59 18.69
C LEU A 112 -35.81 18.36 18.86
N GLN A 113 -35.77 19.68 19.04
CA GLN A 113 -36.98 20.51 19.21
C GLN A 113 -37.85 20.56 17.94
N TYR A 114 -37.28 20.34 16.75
CA TYR A 114 -37.97 20.33 15.45
C TYR A 114 -38.38 18.94 14.99
N LEU A 115 -37.99 17.87 15.69
CA LEU A 115 -38.20 16.49 15.24
C LEU A 115 -39.70 16.17 15.03
N THR A 116 -40.56 16.66 15.95
CA THR A 116 -42.02 16.44 15.86
C THR A 116 -42.63 17.19 14.69
N GLU A 117 -42.17 18.41 14.41
CA GLU A 117 -42.61 19.22 13.28
C GLU A 117 -42.19 18.56 11.94
N VAL A 118 -40.92 18.12 11.80
CA VAL A 118 -40.46 17.40 10.63
C VAL A 118 -41.31 16.16 10.34
N ARG A 119 -41.60 15.34 11.36
CA ARG A 119 -42.47 14.17 11.23
C ARG A 119 -43.88 14.53 10.78
N GLY A 120 -44.46 15.61 11.35
CA GLY A 120 -45.78 16.11 10.95
C GLY A 120 -45.82 16.52 9.50
N LEU A 121 -44.82 17.29 9.04
CA LEU A 121 -44.70 17.69 7.63
C LEU A 121 -44.61 16.49 6.67
N ILE A 122 -43.85 15.47 7.04
CA ILE A 122 -43.73 14.23 6.24
C ILE A 122 -45.07 13.51 6.15
N PHE A 123 -45.77 13.35 7.27
CA PHE A 123 -47.09 12.68 7.31
C PHE A 123 -48.21 13.49 6.59
N ASP A 124 -48.05 14.80 6.53
CA ASP A 124 -48.95 15.69 5.76
C ASP A 124 -48.63 15.72 4.26
N GLY A 125 -47.60 14.98 3.76
CA GLY A 125 -47.16 15.01 2.38
C GLY A 125 -46.44 16.32 1.98
N LYS A 126 -45.93 17.08 2.95
CA LYS A 126 -45.19 18.33 2.75
C LYS A 126 -43.68 18.09 2.75
N GLU A 127 -43.21 17.17 1.90
CA GLU A 127 -41.85 16.68 1.90
C GLU A 127 -40.81 17.79 1.67
N LYS A 128 -41.15 18.78 0.81
CA LYS A 128 -40.23 19.90 0.54
C LYS A 128 -40.06 20.83 1.74
N GLU A 129 -41.12 21.04 2.49
CA GLU A 129 -41.05 21.83 3.72
C GLU A 129 -40.25 21.08 4.80
N ALA A 130 -40.47 19.76 4.92
CA ALA A 130 -39.69 18.90 5.81
C ALA A 130 -38.17 18.91 5.44
N GLU A 131 -37.85 18.77 4.14
CA GLU A 131 -36.47 18.85 3.64
C GLU A 131 -35.81 20.18 4.01
N ASN A 132 -36.49 21.30 3.76
CA ASN A 132 -35.99 22.63 4.10
C ASN A 132 -35.72 22.79 5.61
N LEU A 133 -36.61 22.26 6.46
CA LEU A 133 -36.44 22.30 7.90
C LEU A 133 -35.29 21.37 8.36
N ILE A 134 -35.16 20.19 7.77
CA ILE A 134 -34.04 19.28 8.05
C ILE A 134 -32.71 19.93 7.66
N ASN A 135 -32.59 20.48 6.46
CA ASN A 135 -31.39 21.15 6.03
C ASN A 135 -30.99 22.33 6.90
N LYS A 136 -31.98 23.05 7.43
CA LYS A 136 -31.76 24.19 8.31
C LYS A 136 -31.38 23.79 9.75
N GLU A 137 -32.01 22.77 10.30
CA GLU A 137 -31.94 22.49 11.74
C GLU A 137 -31.20 21.20 12.12
N PHE A 138 -31.05 20.25 11.20
CA PHE A 138 -30.35 18.98 11.46
C PHE A 138 -28.97 18.94 10.81
N VAL A 139 -28.80 19.48 9.59
CA VAL A 139 -27.55 19.45 8.88
C VAL A 139 -26.75 20.73 9.17
N LYS A 140 -26.08 20.77 10.33
CA LYS A 140 -25.40 22.00 10.84
C LYS A 140 -23.88 21.86 10.97
N GLY A 141 -23.36 20.69 10.83
CA GLY A 141 -21.92 20.44 10.96
C GLY A 141 -21.22 20.25 9.61
N PRO A 142 -19.92 20.09 9.63
CA PRO A 142 -19.18 19.66 8.45
C PRO A 142 -19.67 18.28 7.98
N HIS A 143 -19.61 18.07 6.65
CA HIS A 143 -20.10 16.84 6.03
C HIS A 143 -19.05 15.69 6.00
N GLY A 144 -18.22 15.64 7.02
CA GLY A 144 -17.09 14.70 7.13
C GLY A 144 -15.79 15.29 6.56
N MET A 145 -14.68 14.71 6.98
CA MET A 145 -13.35 15.20 6.61
C MET A 145 -12.88 14.59 5.29
N ARG A 146 -11.92 15.25 4.65
CA ARG A 146 -11.35 14.86 3.37
C ARG A 146 -10.11 14.02 3.57
N TYR A 147 -9.98 12.90 2.84
CA TYR A 147 -8.77 12.09 2.83
C TYR A 147 -7.67 12.79 2.02
N LEU A 148 -6.46 12.89 2.59
CA LEU A 148 -5.35 13.65 2.05
C LEU A 148 -4.23 12.73 1.53
N THR A 149 -3.37 13.29 0.66
CA THR A 149 -2.15 12.65 0.21
C THR A 149 -0.95 13.12 1.03
N VAL A 150 0.04 12.23 1.24
CA VAL A 150 1.34 12.62 1.80
C VAL A 150 2.35 13.04 0.72
N GLY A 151 1.88 13.15 -0.51
CA GLY A 151 2.69 13.58 -1.66
C GLY A 151 3.41 12.45 -2.36
N SER A 152 4.49 12.77 -3.06
CA SER A 152 5.22 11.84 -3.91
C SER A 152 6.73 11.89 -3.69
N LEU A 153 7.36 10.72 -3.70
CA LEU A 153 8.79 10.59 -3.92
C LEU A 153 9.08 10.69 -5.42
N ASN A 154 10.04 11.52 -5.79
CA ASN A 154 10.48 11.68 -7.17
C ASN A 154 11.96 11.32 -7.29
N LEU A 155 12.28 10.38 -8.18
CA LEU A 155 13.64 9.95 -8.46
C LEU A 155 14.00 10.37 -9.88
N GLN A 156 14.85 11.37 -10.01
CA GLN A 156 15.32 11.88 -11.31
C GLN A 156 16.57 11.10 -11.75
N PHE A 157 16.43 10.27 -12.77
CA PHE A 157 17.52 9.46 -13.35
C PHE A 157 18.12 10.12 -14.59
N GLY A 158 17.33 10.83 -15.40
CA GLY A 158 17.73 11.37 -16.69
C GLY A 158 17.87 10.32 -17.80
N HIS A 159 17.26 9.13 -17.65
CA HIS A 159 17.31 8.06 -18.63
C HIS A 159 16.28 8.30 -19.74
N LYS A 160 16.76 8.63 -20.93
CA LYS A 160 15.98 8.84 -22.16
C LYS A 160 16.27 7.74 -23.17
N ASP A 161 15.43 7.64 -24.21
CA ASP A 161 15.60 6.70 -25.33
C ASP A 161 15.81 5.25 -24.87
N VAL A 162 15.01 4.82 -23.89
CA VAL A 162 15.11 3.49 -23.30
C VAL A 162 14.57 2.41 -24.24
N LYS A 163 15.09 1.18 -24.08
CA LYS A 163 14.68 -0.01 -24.85
C LYS A 163 14.24 -1.11 -23.90
N GLU A 164 13.48 -2.07 -24.42
CA GLU A 164 13.02 -3.27 -23.68
C GLU A 164 12.33 -2.89 -22.36
N TYR A 165 11.50 -1.84 -22.41
CA TYR A 165 10.79 -1.39 -21.24
C TYR A 165 9.64 -2.34 -20.89
N VAL A 166 9.56 -2.70 -19.61
CA VAL A 166 8.45 -3.46 -19.02
C VAL A 166 8.20 -2.94 -17.61
N ARG A 167 6.95 -2.70 -17.27
CA ARG A 167 6.50 -2.54 -15.88
C ARG A 167 5.36 -3.50 -15.58
N ASP A 168 5.31 -4.01 -14.38
CA ASP A 168 4.26 -4.92 -13.95
C ASP A 168 3.93 -4.85 -12.46
N LEU A 169 2.77 -5.42 -12.15
CA LEU A 169 2.33 -5.78 -10.81
C LEU A 169 2.04 -7.28 -10.79
N ASP A 170 2.83 -8.01 -10.04
CA ASP A 170 2.65 -9.43 -9.79
C ASP A 170 1.74 -9.64 -8.58
N LEU A 171 0.53 -10.14 -8.82
CA LEU A 171 -0.47 -10.36 -7.76
C LEU A 171 -0.14 -11.54 -6.85
N GLN A 172 0.73 -12.48 -7.26
CA GLN A 172 1.18 -13.57 -6.40
C GLN A 172 2.14 -13.12 -5.31
N THR A 173 2.83 -12.02 -5.56
CA THR A 173 3.87 -11.51 -4.67
C THR A 173 3.60 -10.09 -4.16
N ALA A 174 2.52 -9.45 -4.65
CA ALA A 174 2.21 -8.05 -4.37
C ALA A 174 3.43 -7.12 -4.60
N THR A 175 4.15 -7.34 -5.69
CA THR A 175 5.37 -6.61 -6.04
C THR A 175 5.18 -5.88 -7.37
N SER A 176 5.50 -4.59 -7.40
CA SER A 176 5.65 -3.85 -8.66
C SER A 176 7.10 -3.91 -9.12
N ALA A 177 7.30 -4.14 -10.40
CA ALA A 177 8.62 -4.13 -11.01
C ALA A 177 8.66 -3.31 -12.29
N VAL A 178 9.82 -2.68 -12.54
CA VAL A 178 10.14 -1.95 -13.77
C VAL A 178 11.50 -2.41 -14.26
N SER A 179 11.65 -2.67 -15.56
CA SER A 179 12.94 -2.93 -16.17
C SER A 179 13.04 -2.29 -17.54
N TYR A 180 14.24 -1.79 -17.88
CA TYR A 180 14.55 -1.21 -19.19
C TYR A 180 16.06 -1.19 -19.43
N ILE A 181 16.46 -0.94 -20.67
CA ILE A 181 17.85 -0.73 -21.07
C ILE A 181 18.03 0.75 -21.48
N CYS A 182 19.01 1.42 -20.87
CA CYS A 182 19.46 2.76 -21.25
C CYS A 182 20.98 2.74 -21.45
N ASN A 183 21.46 3.23 -22.60
CA ASN A 183 22.90 3.27 -22.93
C ASN A 183 23.62 1.93 -22.71
N GLY A 184 22.97 0.81 -23.06
CA GLY A 184 23.50 -0.54 -22.93
C GLY A 184 23.54 -1.09 -21.49
N VAL A 185 23.02 -0.36 -20.51
CA VAL A 185 22.89 -0.81 -19.11
C VAL A 185 21.44 -1.17 -18.84
N LYS A 186 21.20 -2.36 -18.30
CA LYS A 186 19.88 -2.78 -17.81
C LYS A 186 19.67 -2.24 -16.41
N TYR A 187 18.57 -1.51 -16.22
CA TYR A 187 18.11 -1.03 -14.94
C TYR A 187 16.87 -1.80 -14.51
N THR A 188 16.79 -2.12 -13.22
CA THR A 188 15.62 -2.75 -12.62
C THR A 188 15.23 -2.00 -11.36
N ARG A 189 13.94 -1.89 -11.13
CA ARG A 189 13.35 -1.32 -9.92
C ARG A 189 12.26 -2.25 -9.42
N GLN A 190 12.29 -2.60 -8.14
CA GLN A 190 11.24 -3.35 -7.46
C GLN A 190 10.69 -2.52 -6.31
N VAL A 191 9.38 -2.49 -6.17
CA VAL A 191 8.70 -1.78 -5.08
C VAL A 191 7.75 -2.74 -4.39
N ILE A 192 7.79 -2.75 -3.07
CA ILE A 192 6.85 -3.48 -2.21
C ILE A 192 6.30 -2.53 -1.14
N ALA A 193 5.04 -2.72 -0.77
CA ALA A 193 4.49 -2.21 0.48
C ALA A 193 4.45 -3.38 1.47
N SER A 194 5.45 -3.46 2.35
CA SER A 194 5.64 -4.62 3.22
C SER A 194 4.56 -4.69 4.29
N LEU A 195 3.74 -5.74 4.26
CA LEU A 195 2.70 -6.00 5.27
C LEU A 195 3.28 -6.18 6.67
N PRO A 196 4.32 -7.06 6.88
CA PRO A 196 4.84 -7.29 8.23
C PRO A 196 5.71 -6.16 8.77
N ASP A 197 6.29 -5.32 7.89
CA ASP A 197 7.27 -4.32 8.30
C ASP A 197 6.69 -2.89 8.28
N GLY A 198 5.47 -2.69 7.75
CA GLY A 198 4.73 -1.42 7.75
C GLY A 198 5.39 -0.30 6.94
N ILE A 199 6.25 -0.61 5.97
CA ILE A 199 6.96 0.35 5.14
C ILE A 199 6.71 0.11 3.64
N VAL A 200 7.04 1.10 2.83
CA VAL A 200 7.28 0.93 1.39
C VAL A 200 8.78 0.81 1.18
N ALA A 201 9.23 -0.24 0.49
CA ALA A 201 10.63 -0.42 0.13
C ALA A 201 10.80 -0.34 -1.39
N VAL A 202 11.75 0.47 -1.85
CA VAL A 202 12.10 0.68 -3.26
C VAL A 202 13.53 0.21 -3.49
N HIS A 203 13.71 -0.79 -4.34
CA HIS A 203 15.01 -1.36 -4.64
C HIS A 203 15.40 -1.13 -6.09
N LEU A 204 16.54 -0.51 -6.29
CA LEU A 204 17.09 -0.14 -7.60
C LEU A 204 18.37 -0.91 -7.87
N LYS A 205 18.56 -1.36 -9.12
CA LYS A 205 19.79 -2.06 -9.54
C LYS A 205 20.14 -1.74 -10.98
N ALA A 206 21.44 -1.54 -11.22
CA ALA A 206 22.04 -1.45 -12.57
C ALA A 206 22.86 -2.69 -12.85
N SER A 207 22.82 -3.19 -14.10
CA SER A 207 23.61 -4.37 -14.54
C SER A 207 25.11 -4.08 -14.66
N LYS A 208 25.49 -2.79 -14.68
CA LYS A 208 26.89 -2.33 -14.74
C LYS A 208 27.23 -1.63 -13.44
N LYS A 209 28.38 -2.01 -12.85
CA LYS A 209 28.88 -1.42 -11.61
C LYS A 209 29.06 0.11 -11.76
N GLY A 210 28.54 0.86 -10.78
CA GLY A 210 28.68 2.31 -10.74
C GLY A 210 27.81 3.07 -11.73
N ALA A 211 26.85 2.41 -12.41
CA ALA A 211 26.03 3.05 -13.43
C ALA A 211 24.74 3.67 -12.90
N LEU A 212 24.37 3.44 -11.64
CA LEU A 212 23.16 3.98 -11.04
C LEU A 212 23.45 5.33 -10.39
N SER A 213 22.77 6.37 -10.85
CA SER A 213 22.75 7.68 -10.22
C SER A 213 21.36 8.29 -10.28
N PHE A 214 20.94 9.00 -9.25
CA PHE A 214 19.66 9.69 -9.20
C PHE A 214 19.62 10.80 -8.15
N VAL A 215 18.65 11.71 -8.31
CA VAL A 215 18.30 12.70 -7.30
C VAL A 215 16.92 12.37 -6.76
N LEU A 216 16.84 12.18 -5.44
CA LEU A 216 15.59 11.95 -4.70
C LEU A 216 15.07 13.27 -4.14
N THR A 217 13.81 13.56 -4.38
CA THR A 217 13.06 14.69 -3.81
C THR A 217 11.69 14.21 -3.33
N HIS A 218 11.09 14.98 -2.40
CA HIS A 218 9.69 14.81 -2.01
C HIS A 218 8.87 16.00 -2.47
N LYS A 219 7.67 15.78 -3.02
CA LYS A 219 6.74 16.83 -3.46
C LYS A 219 5.36 16.57 -2.87
N CYS A 220 4.66 17.62 -2.47
CA CYS A 220 3.29 17.54 -1.97
C CYS A 220 2.51 18.79 -2.41
N GLN A 221 1.19 18.65 -2.60
CA GLN A 221 0.28 19.77 -2.87
C GLN A 221 -0.02 20.59 -1.61
N LEU A 222 0.15 19.98 -0.43
CA LEU A 222 -0.03 20.62 0.88
C LEU A 222 1.23 21.36 1.31
N PRO A 223 1.14 22.34 2.22
CA PRO A 223 2.30 22.98 2.83
C PRO A 223 3.22 21.94 3.45
N MET A 224 4.50 21.99 3.10
CA MET A 224 5.48 20.98 3.45
C MET A 224 6.85 21.59 3.75
N GLU A 225 7.52 21.04 4.76
CA GLU A 225 8.95 21.26 5.02
C GLU A 225 9.72 19.97 4.74
N VAL A 226 10.83 20.06 4.01
CA VAL A 226 11.75 18.93 3.78
C VAL A 226 13.08 19.22 4.43
N LYS A 227 13.60 18.23 5.17
CA LYS A 227 14.94 18.24 5.75
C LYS A 227 15.68 16.98 5.33
N THR A 228 16.97 17.14 4.98
CA THR A 228 17.83 16.00 4.65
C THR A 228 19.08 16.02 5.52
N ASP A 229 19.49 14.84 5.99
CA ASP A 229 20.72 14.63 6.74
C ASP A 229 21.33 13.29 6.33
N GLY A 230 22.51 13.34 5.70
CA GLY A 230 23.16 12.15 5.16
C GLY A 230 22.27 11.40 4.15
N SER A 231 21.90 10.18 4.47
CA SER A 231 21.01 9.32 3.65
C SER A 231 19.52 9.51 3.94
N ARG A 232 19.16 10.33 4.93
CA ARG A 232 17.79 10.50 5.41
C ARG A 232 17.13 11.76 4.89
N MET A 233 15.90 11.63 4.44
CA MET A 233 14.98 12.71 4.07
C MET A 233 13.74 12.62 4.93
N VAL A 234 13.36 13.74 5.56
CA VAL A 234 12.13 13.89 6.33
C VAL A 234 11.30 14.99 5.69
N ALA A 235 10.11 14.64 5.22
CA ALA A 235 9.08 15.60 4.78
C ALA A 235 8.00 15.69 5.86
N THR A 236 7.77 16.90 6.38
CA THR A 236 6.67 17.19 7.33
C THR A 236 5.60 17.97 6.61
N ILE A 237 4.39 17.42 6.55
CA ILE A 237 3.27 17.90 5.73
C ILE A 237 2.16 18.35 6.69
N GLN A 238 1.70 19.59 6.53
CA GLN A 238 0.58 20.14 7.30
C GLN A 238 -0.75 19.69 6.68
N GLY A 239 -1.70 19.28 7.51
CA GLY A 239 -3.06 19.01 7.08
C GLY A 239 -3.77 20.27 6.56
N ALA A 240 -4.96 20.09 6.01
CA ALA A 240 -5.79 21.18 5.48
C ALA A 240 -6.99 21.44 6.39
N ASP A 241 -7.39 22.71 6.53
CA ASP A 241 -8.69 23.08 7.09
C ASP A 241 -9.82 22.52 6.21
N HIS A 242 -10.96 22.18 6.80
CA HIS A 242 -12.12 21.72 6.06
C HIS A 242 -13.42 22.14 6.73
N GLU A 243 -14.33 22.76 5.97
CA GLU A 243 -15.68 23.17 6.41
C GLU A 243 -15.71 23.86 7.81
N GLY A 244 -14.74 24.74 8.07
CA GLY A 244 -14.63 25.48 9.32
C GLY A 244 -13.87 24.74 10.44
N VAL A 245 -13.54 23.47 10.26
CA VAL A 245 -12.70 22.71 11.20
C VAL A 245 -11.24 22.92 10.86
N LYS A 246 -10.45 23.37 11.84
CA LYS A 246 -9.01 23.60 11.67
C LYS A 246 -8.24 22.31 11.54
N ALA A 247 -7.21 22.34 10.71
CA ALA A 247 -6.28 21.23 10.55
C ALA A 247 -5.58 20.89 11.88
N ALA A 248 -5.80 19.68 12.38
CA ALA A 248 -5.15 19.18 13.59
C ALA A 248 -4.18 18.04 13.29
N LEU A 249 -4.25 17.44 12.10
CA LEU A 249 -3.38 16.36 11.65
C LEU A 249 -2.15 16.90 10.91
N THR A 250 -1.00 16.33 11.24
CA THR A 250 0.27 16.55 10.56
C THR A 250 0.82 15.18 10.16
N ALA A 251 1.19 15.02 8.90
CA ALA A 251 1.89 13.84 8.43
C ALA A 251 3.40 14.08 8.37
N GLN A 252 4.16 13.02 8.58
CA GLN A 252 5.60 13.00 8.33
C GLN A 252 5.94 11.79 7.48
N CYS A 253 6.75 11.99 6.44
CA CYS A 253 7.32 10.91 5.63
C CYS A 253 8.83 10.87 5.83
N LEU A 254 9.37 9.73 6.29
CA LEU A 254 10.79 9.46 6.44
C LEU A 254 11.22 8.49 5.33
N THR A 255 12.25 8.88 4.58
CA THR A 255 12.93 8.03 3.60
C THR A 255 14.40 7.89 3.99
N ASP A 256 14.90 6.65 4.12
CA ASP A 256 16.33 6.37 4.31
C ASP A 256 16.89 5.60 3.11
N VAL A 257 18.06 6.00 2.59
CA VAL A 257 18.68 5.46 1.38
C VAL A 257 19.92 4.67 1.73
N LYS A 258 19.94 3.36 1.48
CA LYS A 258 21.13 2.51 1.57
C LYS A 258 21.64 2.16 0.18
N THR A 259 22.91 2.38 -0.08
CA THR A 259 23.53 2.20 -1.40
C THR A 259 25.03 1.92 -1.29
N ASP A 260 25.60 1.33 -2.35
CA ASP A 260 27.07 1.20 -2.55
C ASP A 260 27.69 2.42 -3.24
N GLY A 261 26.86 3.43 -3.61
CA GLY A 261 27.31 4.66 -4.22
C GLY A 261 27.59 5.79 -3.21
N ARG A 262 27.98 6.94 -3.72
CA ARG A 262 28.16 8.15 -2.92
C ARG A 262 26.83 8.84 -2.68
N VAL A 263 26.55 9.19 -1.44
CA VAL A 263 25.34 9.93 -1.03
C VAL A 263 25.74 11.36 -0.62
N THR A 264 25.01 12.36 -1.12
CA THR A 264 25.11 13.76 -0.70
C THR A 264 23.70 14.35 -0.50
N ALA A 265 23.57 15.23 0.50
CA ALA A 265 22.33 15.92 0.84
C ALA A 265 22.56 17.44 0.79
N ASP A 266 21.54 18.19 0.34
CA ASP A 266 21.57 19.64 0.20
C ASP A 266 20.53 20.39 1.07
N GLY A 267 19.91 19.66 2.01
CA GLY A 267 18.82 20.14 2.86
C GLY A 267 17.41 19.90 2.26
N LYS A 268 17.27 19.65 0.95
CA LYS A 268 15.98 19.44 0.27
C LYS A 268 15.96 18.20 -0.62
N SER A 269 17.12 17.71 -1.04
CA SER A 269 17.25 16.52 -1.88
C SER A 269 18.36 15.61 -1.38
N ILE A 270 18.31 14.36 -1.84
CA ILE A 270 19.40 13.39 -1.68
C ILE A 270 19.89 13.00 -3.05
N LYS A 271 21.18 13.16 -3.33
CA LYS A 271 21.81 12.71 -4.55
C LYS A 271 22.61 11.45 -4.29
N VAL A 272 22.37 10.43 -5.12
CA VAL A 272 23.13 9.18 -5.17
C VAL A 272 23.92 9.15 -6.46
N GLU A 273 25.23 8.88 -6.40
CA GLU A 273 26.12 8.85 -7.56
C GLU A 273 26.97 7.59 -7.59
N GLY A 274 27.08 7.01 -8.78
CA GLY A 274 27.99 5.89 -9.04
C GLY A 274 27.67 4.61 -8.28
N ALA A 275 26.39 4.37 -7.97
CA ALA A 275 25.93 3.15 -7.33
C ALA A 275 25.77 2.00 -8.33
N SER A 276 25.75 0.78 -7.83
CA SER A 276 25.29 -0.39 -8.55
C SER A 276 23.91 -0.81 -8.08
N GLU A 277 23.62 -0.49 -6.82
CA GLU A 277 22.40 -0.87 -6.12
C GLU A 277 22.02 0.19 -5.08
N ALA A 278 20.73 0.42 -4.89
CA ALA A 278 20.20 1.27 -3.83
C ALA A 278 18.88 0.71 -3.32
N THR A 279 18.64 0.83 -2.01
CA THR A 279 17.36 0.51 -1.38
C THR A 279 16.89 1.70 -0.57
N MET A 280 15.66 2.14 -0.80
CA MET A 280 15.00 3.16 0.00
C MET A 280 13.97 2.48 0.92
N TYR A 281 14.00 2.85 2.20
CA TYR A 281 13.05 2.46 3.23
C TYR A 281 12.19 3.67 3.54
N VAL A 282 10.89 3.57 3.25
CA VAL A 282 9.95 4.70 3.31
C VAL A 282 8.85 4.42 4.30
N SER A 283 8.66 5.31 5.26
CA SER A 283 7.53 5.26 6.19
C SER A 283 6.87 6.64 6.25
N ALA A 284 5.54 6.66 6.21
CA ALA A 284 4.75 7.85 6.53
C ALA A 284 3.89 7.54 7.75
N ALA A 285 3.69 8.51 8.61
CA ALA A 285 2.82 8.42 9.79
C ALA A 285 2.25 9.81 10.11
N THR A 286 1.15 9.82 10.88
CA THR A 286 0.56 11.05 11.40
C THR A 286 0.59 11.09 12.93
N ASN A 287 0.19 12.22 13.48
CA ASN A 287 -0.05 12.38 14.91
C ASN A 287 -1.41 11.78 15.37
N PHE A 288 -2.13 11.07 14.52
CA PHE A 288 -3.37 10.36 14.88
C PHE A 288 -3.09 9.23 15.88
N VAL A 289 -3.94 9.14 16.91
CA VAL A 289 -3.99 8.04 17.89
C VAL A 289 -5.32 7.30 17.78
N LYS A 290 -6.45 8.04 17.83
CA LYS A 290 -7.80 7.54 17.63
C LYS A 290 -8.73 8.70 17.18
N TYR A 291 -9.99 8.45 16.94
CA TYR A 291 -10.94 9.39 16.35
C TYR A 291 -11.06 10.76 17.10
N ASP A 292 -10.78 10.82 18.39
CA ASP A 292 -10.83 12.03 19.22
C ASP A 292 -9.48 12.41 19.84
N ASP A 293 -8.37 11.75 19.41
CA ASP A 293 -7.01 11.99 19.91
C ASP A 293 -5.99 12.06 18.77
N VAL A 294 -5.39 13.23 18.62
CA VAL A 294 -4.34 13.53 17.64
C VAL A 294 -3.03 13.95 18.32
N SER A 295 -2.75 13.43 19.52
CA SER A 295 -1.56 13.73 20.32
C SER A 295 -0.35 12.84 20.01
N GLY A 296 -0.44 11.97 19.00
CA GLY A 296 0.61 11.02 18.65
C GLY A 296 1.87 11.67 18.07
N ASP A 297 2.95 10.89 18.05
CA ASP A 297 4.26 11.30 17.53
C ASP A 297 4.57 10.57 16.22
N ALA A 298 4.35 11.26 15.09
CA ALA A 298 4.63 10.76 13.74
C ALA A 298 6.12 10.45 13.53
N SER A 299 7.01 11.26 14.11
CA SER A 299 8.45 11.10 13.98
C SER A 299 8.92 9.80 14.64
N ARG A 300 8.48 9.55 15.89
CA ARG A 300 8.83 8.34 16.62
C ARG A 300 8.32 7.07 15.88
N LYS A 301 7.07 7.09 15.39
CA LYS A 301 6.50 5.99 14.61
C LYS A 301 7.36 5.69 13.36
N ASN A 302 7.72 6.72 12.59
CA ASN A 302 8.51 6.56 11.37
C ASN A 302 9.92 6.04 11.65
N ILE A 303 10.60 6.57 12.68
CA ILE A 303 11.92 6.10 13.09
C ILE A 303 11.87 4.62 13.48
N GLU A 304 10.85 4.20 14.22
CA GLU A 304 10.68 2.79 14.63
C GLU A 304 10.51 1.87 13.41
N TYR A 305 9.60 2.20 12.48
CA TYR A 305 9.38 1.41 11.27
C TYR A 305 10.63 1.31 10.40
N VAL A 306 11.26 2.45 10.08
CA VAL A 306 12.44 2.48 9.22
C VAL A 306 13.63 1.79 9.88
N SER A 307 13.92 2.09 11.16
CA SER A 307 15.05 1.49 11.88
C SER A 307 14.93 -0.03 12.05
N ASN A 308 13.70 -0.57 12.11
CA ASN A 308 13.50 -2.02 12.12
C ASN A 308 13.70 -2.63 10.73
N ALA A 309 13.19 -1.99 9.68
CA ALA A 309 13.29 -2.47 8.31
C ALA A 309 14.73 -2.41 7.77
N GLU A 310 15.47 -1.35 8.06
CA GLU A 310 16.84 -1.15 7.57
C GLU A 310 17.88 -2.13 8.13
N LYS A 311 17.54 -2.89 9.18
CA LYS A 311 18.36 -4.01 9.67
C LYS A 311 18.39 -5.19 8.68
N MET A 312 17.47 -5.19 7.73
CA MET A 312 17.31 -6.24 6.73
C MET A 312 17.69 -5.71 5.34
N ASN A 313 18.23 -6.58 4.49
CA ASN A 313 18.36 -6.27 3.08
C ASN A 313 17.01 -6.46 2.36
N PHE A 314 16.90 -5.92 1.15
CA PHE A 314 15.66 -5.97 0.36
C PHE A 314 15.17 -7.41 0.12
N ALA A 315 16.07 -8.37 -0.14
CA ALA A 315 15.68 -9.76 -0.36
C ALA A 315 14.99 -10.39 0.87
N THR A 316 15.44 -10.03 2.06
CA THR A 316 14.82 -10.49 3.33
C THR A 316 13.45 -9.84 3.53
N LEU A 317 13.33 -8.53 3.28
CA LEU A 317 12.05 -7.81 3.33
C LEU A 317 11.04 -8.40 2.33
N LEU A 318 11.46 -8.60 1.09
CA LEU A 318 10.64 -9.21 0.04
C LEU A 318 10.13 -10.60 0.46
N LYS A 319 11.02 -11.45 0.99
CA LYS A 319 10.64 -12.79 1.46
C LYS A 319 9.60 -12.74 2.57
N ARG A 320 9.77 -11.84 3.54
CA ARG A 320 8.83 -11.64 4.65
C ARG A 320 7.47 -11.14 4.15
N HIS A 321 7.49 -10.13 3.30
CA HIS A 321 6.30 -9.57 2.65
C HIS A 321 5.52 -10.64 1.89
N VAL A 322 6.18 -11.34 0.96
CA VAL A 322 5.56 -12.40 0.15
C VAL A 322 4.99 -13.51 1.01
N SER A 323 5.72 -13.93 2.07
CA SER A 323 5.25 -14.98 2.97
C SER A 323 3.95 -14.57 3.68
N MET A 324 3.88 -13.35 4.24
CA MET A 324 2.68 -12.86 4.93
C MET A 324 1.51 -12.64 3.97
N TYR A 325 1.77 -12.01 2.83
CA TYR A 325 0.78 -11.75 1.80
C TYR A 325 0.13 -13.04 1.28
N ARG A 326 0.94 -14.04 0.95
CA ARG A 326 0.46 -15.34 0.42
C ARG A 326 -0.36 -16.14 1.42
N ASN A 327 -0.19 -15.92 2.72
CA ASN A 327 -1.05 -16.54 3.73
C ASN A 327 -2.54 -16.17 3.55
N GLN A 328 -2.83 -15.04 2.92
CA GLN A 328 -4.18 -14.60 2.57
C GLN A 328 -4.47 -14.84 1.08
N TYR A 329 -3.58 -14.45 0.19
CA TYR A 329 -3.79 -14.51 -1.25
C TYR A 329 -3.97 -15.95 -1.76
N ASP A 330 -3.16 -16.89 -1.30
CA ASP A 330 -3.18 -18.29 -1.76
C ASP A 330 -4.38 -19.12 -1.29
N ARG A 331 -5.24 -18.57 -0.41
CA ARG A 331 -6.42 -19.28 0.10
C ARG A 331 -7.51 -19.53 -0.95
N VAL A 332 -7.59 -18.67 -1.96
CA VAL A 332 -8.55 -18.78 -3.05
C VAL A 332 -7.83 -18.56 -4.37
N LYS A 333 -8.05 -19.46 -5.32
CA LYS A 333 -7.48 -19.37 -6.68
C LYS A 333 -8.61 -19.51 -7.69
N LEU A 334 -8.84 -18.46 -8.47
CA LEU A 334 -9.71 -18.51 -9.63
C LEU A 334 -8.87 -18.65 -10.90
N HIS A 335 -9.08 -19.71 -11.62
CA HIS A 335 -8.39 -20.03 -12.86
C HIS A 335 -9.40 -20.16 -13.98
N LEU A 336 -9.26 -19.33 -15.00
CA LEU A 336 -10.10 -19.39 -16.19
C LEU A 336 -9.20 -19.47 -17.43
N PRO A 337 -9.63 -20.16 -18.51
CA PRO A 337 -8.84 -20.26 -19.72
C PRO A 337 -8.52 -18.89 -20.31
N SER A 338 -7.29 -18.73 -20.72
CA SER A 338 -6.83 -17.56 -21.48
C SER A 338 -6.70 -17.91 -22.97
N ASN A 339 -6.65 -16.92 -23.84
CA ASN A 339 -6.43 -17.06 -25.27
C ASN A 339 -5.18 -16.26 -25.70
N GLU A 340 -4.95 -16.13 -27.01
CA GLU A 340 -3.79 -15.41 -27.56
C GLU A 340 -3.69 -13.94 -27.07
N ASN A 341 -4.80 -13.32 -26.66
CA ASN A 341 -4.77 -11.96 -26.07
C ASN A 341 -3.97 -11.89 -24.78
N SER A 342 -3.73 -13.01 -24.10
CA SER A 342 -2.90 -13.08 -22.89
C SER A 342 -1.47 -12.59 -23.09
N LYS A 343 -0.98 -12.57 -24.32
CA LYS A 343 0.35 -12.06 -24.71
C LYS A 343 0.40 -10.52 -24.81
N LEU A 344 -0.75 -9.88 -24.85
CA LEU A 344 -0.89 -8.43 -24.97
C LEU A 344 -0.72 -7.75 -23.61
N THR A 345 -0.41 -6.45 -23.62
CA THR A 345 -0.42 -5.63 -22.39
C THR A 345 -1.82 -5.61 -21.77
N THR A 346 -1.90 -5.30 -20.49
CA THR A 346 -3.20 -5.21 -19.79
C THR A 346 -4.14 -4.23 -20.49
N MET A 347 -3.63 -3.07 -20.94
CA MET A 347 -4.48 -2.10 -21.67
C MET A 347 -4.99 -2.67 -23.00
N GLN A 348 -4.11 -3.28 -23.79
CA GLN A 348 -4.51 -3.89 -25.06
C GLN A 348 -5.52 -5.02 -24.88
N ARG A 349 -5.43 -5.78 -23.77
CA ARG A 349 -6.43 -6.81 -23.41
C ARG A 349 -7.78 -6.17 -23.06
N LEU A 350 -7.77 -5.07 -22.29
CA LEU A 350 -8.99 -4.32 -21.96
C LEU A 350 -9.66 -3.76 -23.19
N ASP A 351 -8.91 -3.11 -24.08
CA ASP A 351 -9.43 -2.52 -25.32
C ASP A 351 -10.07 -3.57 -26.25
N LYS A 352 -9.51 -4.80 -26.25
CA LYS A 352 -9.99 -5.91 -27.07
C LYS A 352 -10.97 -6.84 -26.32
N PHE A 353 -11.32 -6.54 -25.07
CA PHE A 353 -12.06 -7.48 -24.23
C PHE A 353 -13.44 -7.85 -24.78
N TYR A 354 -14.18 -6.87 -25.30
CA TYR A 354 -15.51 -7.10 -25.82
C TYR A 354 -15.47 -8.05 -27.05
N GLY A 355 -16.15 -9.19 -26.92
CA GLY A 355 -16.21 -10.21 -27.97
C GLY A 355 -14.94 -11.07 -28.12
N SER A 356 -13.93 -10.88 -27.31
CA SER A 356 -12.67 -11.63 -27.41
C SER A 356 -12.66 -13.00 -26.73
N ASN A 357 -13.62 -13.28 -25.85
CA ASN A 357 -13.63 -14.46 -24.99
C ASN A 357 -12.35 -14.65 -24.15
N ASP A 358 -11.68 -13.56 -23.79
CA ASP A 358 -10.52 -13.60 -22.89
C ASP A 358 -10.96 -13.77 -21.43
N MET A 359 -11.33 -14.98 -21.07
CA MET A 359 -11.77 -15.31 -19.71
C MET A 359 -10.67 -15.14 -18.67
N GLY A 360 -9.39 -15.17 -19.09
CA GLY A 360 -8.25 -14.85 -18.23
C GLY A 360 -8.28 -13.42 -17.67
N MET A 361 -8.87 -12.44 -18.40
CA MET A 361 -9.10 -11.10 -17.88
C MET A 361 -10.14 -11.07 -16.75
N VAL A 362 -11.15 -11.93 -16.81
CA VAL A 362 -12.15 -12.05 -15.72
C VAL A 362 -11.49 -12.61 -14.46
N ALA A 363 -10.65 -13.65 -14.62
CA ALA A 363 -9.87 -14.19 -13.51
C ALA A 363 -8.87 -13.14 -12.93
N LEU A 364 -8.22 -12.37 -13.81
CA LEU A 364 -7.33 -11.28 -13.41
C LEU A 364 -8.08 -10.22 -12.60
N LEU A 365 -9.27 -9.81 -13.03
CA LEU A 365 -10.11 -8.83 -12.31
C LEU A 365 -10.49 -9.33 -10.92
N PHE A 366 -10.91 -10.61 -10.80
CA PHE A 366 -11.22 -11.23 -9.52
C PHE A 366 -10.00 -11.25 -8.59
N ASN A 367 -8.85 -11.71 -9.07
CA ASN A 367 -7.61 -11.78 -8.31
C ASN A 367 -7.11 -10.39 -7.91
N TYR A 368 -7.28 -9.40 -8.80
CA TYR A 368 -6.93 -8.00 -8.53
C TYR A 368 -7.83 -7.39 -7.45
N GLY A 369 -9.14 -7.67 -7.45
CA GLY A 369 -10.05 -7.22 -6.40
C GLY A 369 -9.65 -7.77 -5.02
N ARG A 370 -9.29 -9.05 -4.93
CA ARG A 370 -8.76 -9.64 -3.69
C ARG A 370 -7.44 -8.98 -3.26
N TYR A 371 -6.55 -8.75 -4.21
CA TYR A 371 -5.30 -8.03 -3.97
C TYR A 371 -5.54 -6.64 -3.38
N LEU A 372 -6.47 -5.85 -3.96
CA LEU A 372 -6.79 -4.51 -3.49
C LEU A 372 -7.30 -4.51 -2.04
N LEU A 373 -8.17 -5.46 -1.68
CA LEU A 373 -8.68 -5.56 -0.31
C LEU A 373 -7.56 -5.95 0.68
N ILE A 374 -6.72 -6.94 0.35
CA ILE A 374 -5.56 -7.32 1.19
C ILE A 374 -4.62 -6.13 1.39
N SER A 375 -4.41 -5.33 0.33
CA SER A 375 -3.47 -4.21 0.33
C SER A 375 -3.99 -2.96 1.06
N SER A 376 -5.31 -2.80 1.21
CA SER A 376 -5.92 -1.59 1.76
C SER A 376 -6.58 -1.76 3.12
N SER A 377 -6.73 -2.99 3.63
CA SER A 377 -7.41 -3.23 4.90
C SER A 377 -6.84 -4.43 5.64
N GLN A 378 -6.16 -4.19 6.75
CA GLN A 378 -5.57 -5.21 7.60
C GLN A 378 -5.83 -4.90 9.07
N LYS A 379 -5.87 -5.94 9.89
CA LYS A 379 -6.07 -5.82 11.33
C LYS A 379 -5.13 -4.79 11.98
N GLY A 380 -5.71 -3.88 12.75
CA GLY A 380 -4.98 -2.81 13.44
C GLY A 380 -4.85 -1.50 12.65
N GLY A 381 -5.27 -1.49 11.38
CA GLY A 381 -5.37 -0.30 10.53
C GLY A 381 -6.76 0.33 10.53
N GLN A 382 -6.93 1.33 9.67
CA GLN A 382 -8.21 1.95 9.36
C GLN A 382 -8.94 1.19 8.25
N PRO A 383 -10.28 1.30 8.13
CA PRO A 383 -11.01 0.70 7.03
C PRO A 383 -10.57 1.26 5.68
N ALA A 384 -10.73 0.46 4.62
CA ALA A 384 -10.63 0.96 3.26
C ALA A 384 -11.68 2.04 3.01
N ASN A 385 -11.25 3.25 2.63
CA ASN A 385 -12.14 4.34 2.29
C ASN A 385 -12.70 4.17 0.86
N LEU A 386 -13.37 5.21 0.31
CA LEU A 386 -13.97 5.16 -1.03
C LEU A 386 -12.97 4.73 -2.13
N GLN A 387 -11.69 5.05 -1.97
CA GLN A 387 -10.60 4.73 -2.90
C GLN A 387 -9.60 3.68 -2.32
N GLY A 388 -9.98 2.93 -1.30
CA GLY A 388 -9.08 2.04 -0.57
C GLY A 388 -8.14 2.81 0.35
N VAL A 389 -6.86 2.90 -0.01
CA VAL A 389 -5.83 3.68 0.70
C VAL A 389 -5.14 4.68 -0.26
N TRP A 390 -5.54 4.72 -1.54
CA TRP A 390 -4.88 5.49 -2.59
C TRP A 390 -5.68 6.73 -2.97
N ASN A 391 -5.04 7.90 -2.97
CA ASN A 391 -5.62 9.16 -3.40
C ASN A 391 -4.51 10.17 -3.75
N ASP A 392 -4.52 10.73 -4.95
CA ASP A 392 -3.58 11.77 -5.41
C ASP A 392 -4.17 13.19 -5.36
N LYS A 393 -5.47 13.33 -5.05
CA LYS A 393 -6.18 14.59 -5.19
C LYS A 393 -6.43 15.26 -3.84
N MET A 394 -6.28 16.59 -3.82
CA MET A 394 -6.73 17.44 -2.71
C MET A 394 -8.26 17.46 -2.58
N TYR A 395 -8.96 17.27 -3.70
CA TYR A 395 -10.41 17.24 -3.82
C TYR A 395 -10.82 15.98 -4.57
N ALA A 396 -10.73 14.84 -3.90
CA ALA A 396 -11.18 13.58 -4.44
C ALA A 396 -12.72 13.56 -4.61
N PRO A 397 -13.25 12.74 -5.52
CA PRO A 397 -14.70 12.50 -5.57
C PRO A 397 -15.21 12.09 -4.19
N TRP A 398 -16.27 12.77 -3.72
CA TRP A 398 -16.83 12.60 -2.37
C TRP A 398 -15.77 12.65 -1.26
N ASP A 399 -14.69 13.44 -1.45
CA ASP A 399 -13.57 13.62 -0.53
C ASP A 399 -12.87 12.31 -0.13
N SER A 400 -13.08 11.22 -0.88
CA SER A 400 -12.63 9.85 -0.56
C SER A 400 -13.06 9.38 0.84
N LYS A 401 -14.23 9.80 1.31
CA LYS A 401 -14.80 9.40 2.59
C LYS A 401 -15.19 7.92 2.59
N TYR A 402 -15.62 7.41 3.75
CA TYR A 402 -16.07 6.03 3.86
C TYR A 402 -17.40 5.78 3.15
N THR A 403 -18.35 6.75 3.23
CA THR A 403 -19.66 6.68 2.59
C THR A 403 -20.38 5.38 2.95
N ILE A 404 -20.87 5.33 4.21
CA ILE A 404 -21.28 4.09 4.87
C ILE A 404 -22.61 3.51 4.38
N ASN A 405 -23.39 4.24 3.56
CA ASN A 405 -24.69 3.76 3.09
C ASN A 405 -24.58 2.69 1.97
N ILE A 406 -23.43 2.59 1.29
CA ILE A 406 -23.17 1.55 0.26
C ILE A 406 -21.67 1.31 0.01
N ASN A 407 -20.85 2.35 -0.14
CA ASN A 407 -19.48 2.16 -0.62
C ASN A 407 -18.60 1.41 0.39
N ALA A 408 -18.69 1.76 1.69
CA ALA A 408 -17.99 1.01 2.73
C ALA A 408 -18.48 -0.44 2.80
N GLU A 409 -19.79 -0.70 2.62
CA GLU A 409 -20.34 -2.05 2.57
C GLU A 409 -19.75 -2.83 1.37
N MET A 410 -19.77 -2.23 0.16
CA MET A 410 -19.26 -2.87 -1.06
C MET A 410 -17.77 -3.22 -0.96
N ASN A 411 -16.97 -2.37 -0.32
CA ASN A 411 -15.54 -2.64 -0.11
C ASN A 411 -15.32 -3.95 0.67
N TYR A 412 -16.24 -4.32 1.56
CA TYR A 412 -16.12 -5.51 2.41
C TYR A 412 -16.98 -6.70 1.99
N TRP A 413 -17.86 -6.59 0.99
CA TRP A 413 -18.61 -7.76 0.49
C TRP A 413 -17.73 -8.95 0.11
N PRO A 414 -16.54 -8.78 -0.49
CA PRO A 414 -15.69 -9.92 -0.81
C PRO A 414 -14.94 -10.51 0.41
N ALA A 415 -14.92 -9.87 1.58
CA ALA A 415 -14.11 -10.31 2.71
C ALA A 415 -14.41 -11.78 3.09
N GLU A 416 -15.68 -12.11 3.34
CA GLU A 416 -16.06 -13.46 3.75
C GLU A 416 -16.07 -14.45 2.57
N VAL A 417 -16.71 -14.08 1.44
CA VAL A 417 -16.87 -14.99 0.29
C VAL A 417 -15.54 -15.30 -0.41
N CYS A 418 -14.54 -14.44 -0.25
CA CYS A 418 -13.18 -14.62 -0.79
C CYS A 418 -12.16 -15.10 0.25
N ASN A 419 -12.62 -15.60 1.42
CA ASN A 419 -11.76 -16.12 2.50
C ASN A 419 -10.70 -15.11 2.96
N LEU A 420 -11.15 -13.87 3.25
CA LEU A 420 -10.33 -12.73 3.71
C LEU A 420 -10.98 -12.04 4.93
N SER A 421 -11.64 -12.80 5.81
CA SER A 421 -12.43 -12.28 6.96
C SER A 421 -11.66 -11.29 7.83
N GLU A 422 -10.36 -11.49 8.04
CA GLU A 422 -9.52 -10.61 8.84
C GLU A 422 -9.37 -9.20 8.26
N THR A 423 -9.64 -9.02 6.96
CA THR A 423 -9.63 -7.69 6.33
C THR A 423 -10.83 -6.84 6.76
N ALA A 424 -11.86 -7.45 7.35
CA ALA A 424 -13.01 -6.72 7.92
C ALA A 424 -12.77 -6.19 9.35
N GLU A 425 -11.70 -6.59 10.02
CA GLU A 425 -11.39 -6.15 11.39
C GLU A 425 -11.31 -4.61 11.55
N PRO A 426 -10.72 -3.84 10.62
CA PRO A 426 -10.76 -2.37 10.69
C PRO A 426 -12.19 -1.81 10.64
N LEU A 427 -13.08 -2.37 9.83
CA LEU A 427 -14.48 -1.98 9.76
C LEU A 427 -15.17 -2.23 11.10
N PHE A 428 -14.94 -3.38 11.74
CA PHE A 428 -15.50 -3.65 13.08
C PHE A 428 -14.95 -2.72 14.14
N SER A 429 -13.70 -2.28 14.04
CA SER A 429 -13.12 -1.27 14.92
C SER A 429 -13.83 0.08 14.75
N MET A 430 -14.05 0.52 13.50
CA MET A 430 -14.81 1.73 13.20
C MET A 430 -16.25 1.65 13.70
N ILE A 431 -16.91 0.50 13.59
CA ILE A 431 -18.29 0.32 14.12
C ILE A 431 -18.31 0.47 15.65
N ARG A 432 -17.29 0.01 16.36
CA ARG A 432 -17.18 0.24 17.81
C ARG A 432 -17.07 1.73 18.14
N ASP A 433 -16.21 2.47 17.45
CA ASP A 433 -16.05 3.92 17.61
C ASP A 433 -17.36 4.66 17.26
N LEU A 434 -18.03 4.25 16.17
CA LEU A 434 -19.34 4.79 15.77
C LEU A 434 -20.44 4.48 16.81
N SER A 435 -20.38 3.36 17.52
CA SER A 435 -21.36 3.06 18.57
C SER A 435 -21.27 4.03 19.75
N GLU A 436 -20.07 4.52 20.05
CA GLU A 436 -19.83 5.53 21.10
C GLU A 436 -20.25 6.94 20.64
N THR A 437 -19.75 7.39 19.49
CA THR A 437 -20.04 8.71 18.94
C THR A 437 -21.50 8.81 18.51
N GLY A 438 -22.04 7.78 17.88
CA GLY A 438 -23.43 7.69 17.45
C GLY A 438 -24.43 7.62 18.58
N ALA A 439 -24.04 7.16 19.78
CA ALA A 439 -24.90 7.23 20.97
C ALA A 439 -25.12 8.70 21.41
N LYS A 440 -24.08 9.55 21.33
CA LYS A 440 -24.22 10.99 21.55
C LYS A 440 -25.15 11.62 20.51
N THR A 441 -25.00 11.24 19.24
CA THR A 441 -25.86 11.70 18.14
C THR A 441 -27.31 11.29 18.34
N ALA A 442 -27.59 10.02 18.69
CA ALA A 442 -28.94 9.52 18.94
C ALA A 442 -29.62 10.29 20.07
N TRP A 443 -28.89 10.56 21.14
CA TRP A 443 -29.41 11.32 22.28
C TRP A 443 -29.62 12.80 21.93
N THR A 444 -28.59 13.46 21.39
CA THR A 444 -28.60 14.91 21.16
C THR A 444 -29.60 15.31 20.07
N MET A 445 -29.63 14.58 18.98
CA MET A 445 -30.43 14.97 17.80
C MET A 445 -31.83 14.36 17.79
N TYR A 446 -32.05 13.22 18.45
CA TYR A 446 -33.30 12.46 18.35
C TYR A 446 -33.94 12.11 19.68
N GLY A 447 -33.29 12.38 20.83
CA GLY A 447 -33.77 12.02 22.15
C GLY A 447 -33.95 10.50 22.35
N CYS A 448 -33.14 9.70 21.64
CA CYS A 448 -33.27 8.24 21.61
C CYS A 448 -32.10 7.57 22.32
N ARG A 449 -32.33 6.37 22.85
CA ARG A 449 -31.28 5.43 23.28
C ARG A 449 -30.75 4.66 22.07
N GLY A 450 -29.62 3.94 22.26
CA GLY A 450 -28.93 3.25 21.20
C GLY A 450 -27.96 4.20 20.52
N TRP A 451 -27.66 3.96 19.25
CA TRP A 451 -26.76 4.79 18.45
C TRP A 451 -27.25 4.91 17.00
N VAL A 452 -26.80 5.95 16.33
CA VAL A 452 -27.08 6.21 14.92
C VAL A 452 -25.82 6.69 14.23
N ALA A 453 -25.61 6.21 13.01
CA ALA A 453 -24.62 6.75 12.10
C ALA A 453 -25.33 7.32 10.87
N HIS A 454 -24.88 8.48 10.41
CA HIS A 454 -25.35 9.10 9.20
C HIS A 454 -24.49 8.67 8.01
N HIS A 455 -24.73 9.24 6.82
CA HIS A 455 -24.15 8.81 5.55
C HIS A 455 -22.62 8.88 5.50
N ASN A 456 -22.01 9.92 6.11
CA ASN A 456 -20.55 10.17 6.13
C ASN A 456 -20.10 10.52 7.54
#